data_43442bc0b9f5edc5266413b6ac07cffd
#
_entry.id   43442bc0b9f5edc5266413b6ac07cffd
#
_cell.length_a   1.000
_cell.length_b   1.000
_cell.length_c   1.000
_cell.angle_alpha   90.00
_cell.angle_beta   90.00
_cell.angle_gamma   90.00
#
_symmetry.space_group_name_H-M   'P 1'
#
loop_
_entity.id
_entity.type
_entity.pdbx_description
1 polymer ?
#
loop_
_entity_poly.entity_id
_entity_poly.type
_entity_poly.pdbx_seq_one_letter_code
_entity_poly.pdbx_strand_id
1 'polypeptide(L)'
;MKLLVTGAFTITAEQFDMLSSLGCEIMFQKDERGKPECDFSEADAVICNRLFLYHDISVFKNLKLIQLTSAGLDRVPIEEIKRRNIALFNARGVYSVPMAEFALSGVLSLYKHLNTFYESQKSHIWQKDRNLHELCGETIAIVGCGSVGTECAKRFSAFGTRVIAVDITKPKNEVYSDFYNIKDIKKALDIADVVVLTVPLTDETRNMFNKDMFSCFKENSVLVNISRGAVVNENDLINALESGKLSGAVLDVFKCEPLNADSKLWDIKNVIITPHNSFVSSKNNARLFSLVYDNIKNSMKGLV
;
A
#
# COMPACT_ATOMS: atom_id res chain seq x y z
N MET A 1 -25.42 -13.78 -14.73
CA MET A 1 -24.00 -13.40 -14.94
C MET A 1 -23.13 -14.51 -14.37
N LYS A 2 -22.24 -15.10 -15.16
CA LYS A 2 -21.26 -16.07 -14.67
C LYS A 2 -20.07 -15.34 -14.02
N LEU A 3 -19.96 -15.48 -12.70
CA LEU A 3 -18.97 -14.77 -11.87
C LEU A 3 -17.89 -15.76 -11.41
N LEU A 4 -16.68 -15.62 -11.95
CA LEU A 4 -15.52 -16.37 -11.47
C LEU A 4 -14.96 -15.71 -10.20
N VAL A 5 -14.94 -16.46 -9.11
CA VAL A 5 -14.33 -16.04 -7.84
C VAL A 5 -13.07 -16.86 -7.61
N THR A 6 -11.95 -16.20 -7.36
CA THR A 6 -10.70 -16.90 -7.06
C THR A 6 -10.46 -17.02 -5.56
N GLY A 7 -9.58 -17.94 -5.13
CA GLY A 7 -9.19 -18.10 -3.73
C GLY A 7 -8.49 -16.88 -3.11
N ALA A 8 -8.20 -15.85 -3.92
CA ALA A 8 -7.72 -14.54 -3.43
C ALA A 8 -8.82 -13.72 -2.73
N PHE A 9 -10.07 -14.14 -2.84
CA PHE A 9 -11.23 -13.51 -2.22
C PHE A 9 -11.97 -14.53 -1.35
N THR A 10 -11.70 -14.51 -0.06
CA THR A 10 -12.37 -15.38 0.90
C THR A 10 -13.76 -14.83 1.21
N ILE A 11 -14.80 -15.60 0.93
CA ILE A 11 -16.21 -15.27 1.22
C ILE A 11 -16.82 -16.26 2.20
N THR A 12 -17.71 -15.77 3.06
CA THR A 12 -18.52 -16.60 3.95
C THR A 12 -19.72 -17.20 3.19
N ALA A 13 -20.40 -18.19 3.75
CA ALA A 13 -21.61 -18.73 3.16
C ALA A 13 -22.69 -17.65 2.96
N GLU A 14 -22.87 -16.76 3.94
CA GLU A 14 -23.80 -15.63 3.83
C GLU A 14 -23.43 -14.69 2.67
N GLN A 15 -22.14 -14.38 2.52
CA GLN A 15 -21.64 -13.52 1.44
C GLN A 15 -21.81 -14.19 0.07
N PHE A 16 -21.66 -15.52 -0.01
CA PHE A 16 -21.94 -16.31 -1.20
C PHE A 16 -23.42 -16.20 -1.57
N ASP A 17 -24.34 -16.40 -0.62
CA ASP A 17 -25.79 -16.28 -0.83
C ASP A 17 -26.18 -14.86 -1.28
N MET A 18 -25.54 -13.83 -0.74
CA MET A 18 -25.74 -12.44 -1.17
C MET A 18 -25.35 -12.22 -2.65
N LEU A 19 -24.22 -12.73 -3.09
CA LEU A 19 -23.81 -12.63 -4.51
C LEU A 19 -24.74 -13.45 -5.42
N SER A 20 -25.14 -14.64 -4.99
CA SER A 20 -26.08 -15.50 -5.73
C SER A 20 -27.45 -14.84 -5.87
N SER A 21 -27.93 -14.14 -4.84
CA SER A 21 -29.21 -13.40 -4.85
C SER A 21 -29.25 -12.24 -5.86
N LEU A 22 -28.09 -11.74 -6.29
CA LEU A 22 -27.97 -10.79 -7.39
C LEU A 22 -28.20 -11.44 -8.78
N GLY A 23 -28.36 -12.77 -8.86
CA GLY A 23 -28.46 -13.51 -10.13
C GLY A 23 -27.08 -13.90 -10.68
N CYS A 24 -26.06 -14.01 -9.83
CA CYS A 24 -24.75 -14.51 -10.19
C CYS A 24 -24.72 -16.05 -10.11
N GLU A 25 -24.29 -16.71 -11.18
CA GLU A 25 -23.84 -18.10 -11.18
C GLU A 25 -22.34 -18.10 -10.83
N ILE A 26 -21.99 -18.60 -9.64
CA ILE A 26 -20.63 -18.51 -9.13
C ILE A 26 -19.80 -19.70 -9.60
N MET A 27 -18.72 -19.41 -10.33
CA MET A 27 -17.64 -20.32 -10.68
C MET A 27 -16.49 -20.11 -9.71
N PHE A 28 -15.71 -21.14 -9.38
CA PHE A 28 -14.63 -21.03 -8.41
C PHE A 28 -13.30 -21.55 -8.94
N GLN A 29 -12.22 -20.80 -8.66
CA GLN A 29 -10.82 -21.18 -8.92
C GLN A 29 -10.02 -21.04 -7.64
N LYS A 30 -9.62 -22.15 -7.02
CA LYS A 30 -8.97 -22.15 -5.71
C LYS A 30 -7.61 -21.45 -5.71
N ASP A 31 -6.74 -21.82 -6.64
CA ASP A 31 -5.40 -21.21 -6.78
C ASP A 31 -5.28 -20.53 -8.15
N GLU A 32 -5.02 -19.24 -8.15
CA GLU A 32 -4.86 -18.46 -9.39
C GLU A 32 -3.67 -18.91 -10.25
N ARG A 33 -2.69 -19.62 -9.66
CA ARG A 33 -1.52 -20.19 -10.36
C ARG A 33 -1.80 -21.57 -10.95
N GLY A 34 -2.85 -22.22 -10.48
CA GLY A 34 -3.20 -23.59 -10.87
C GLY A 34 -3.80 -23.68 -12.26
N LYS A 35 -3.94 -24.90 -12.76
CA LYS A 35 -4.73 -25.14 -13.97
C LYS A 35 -6.17 -24.72 -13.73
N PRO A 36 -6.89 -24.26 -14.78
CA PRO A 36 -8.31 -23.93 -14.66
C PRO A 36 -9.13 -25.09 -14.09
N GLU A 37 -9.87 -24.82 -13.03
CA GLU A 37 -10.80 -25.77 -12.39
C GLU A 37 -12.21 -25.70 -13.04
N CYS A 38 -12.43 -24.66 -13.86
CA CYS A 38 -13.65 -24.44 -14.64
C CYS A 38 -13.30 -23.80 -16.00
N ASP A 39 -14.28 -23.70 -16.90
CA ASP A 39 -14.05 -23.05 -18.19
C ASP A 39 -14.06 -21.52 -18.07
N PHE A 40 -12.87 -20.89 -18.09
CA PHE A 40 -12.73 -19.46 -18.01
C PHE A 40 -13.36 -18.69 -19.18
N SER A 41 -13.60 -19.36 -20.33
CA SER A 41 -14.22 -18.73 -21.50
C SER A 41 -15.67 -18.32 -21.23
N GLU A 42 -16.32 -18.96 -20.27
CA GLU A 42 -17.72 -18.70 -19.90
C GLU A 42 -17.88 -17.54 -18.92
N ALA A 43 -16.81 -17.09 -18.24
CA ALA A 43 -16.89 -16.05 -17.23
C ALA A 43 -17.24 -14.67 -17.82
N ASP A 44 -18.33 -14.08 -17.35
CA ASP A 44 -18.71 -12.69 -17.66
C ASP A 44 -17.94 -11.69 -16.79
N ALA A 45 -17.66 -12.08 -15.54
CA ALA A 45 -16.95 -11.28 -14.55
C ALA A 45 -15.97 -12.12 -13.74
N VAL A 46 -14.90 -11.50 -13.23
CA VAL A 46 -13.92 -12.17 -12.39
C VAL A 46 -13.55 -11.32 -11.16
N ILE A 47 -13.48 -11.99 -10.00
CA ILE A 47 -12.89 -11.43 -8.77
C ILE A 47 -11.56 -12.13 -8.53
N CYS A 48 -10.44 -11.38 -8.62
CA CYS A 48 -9.10 -11.95 -8.58
C CYS A 48 -8.06 -10.99 -8.02
N ASN A 49 -6.83 -11.48 -7.82
CA ASN A 49 -5.66 -10.67 -7.43
C ASN A 49 -4.54 -10.74 -8.48
N ARG A 50 -4.03 -11.95 -8.75
CA ARG A 50 -2.86 -12.21 -9.61
C ARG A 50 -3.19 -13.10 -10.81
N LEU A 51 -4.45 -13.38 -11.06
CA LEU A 51 -4.90 -14.34 -12.05
C LEU A 51 -4.25 -14.12 -13.42
N PHE A 52 -4.18 -12.87 -13.86
CA PHE A 52 -3.63 -12.49 -15.17
C PHE A 52 -2.10 -12.51 -15.26
N LEU A 53 -1.38 -12.82 -14.17
CA LEU A 53 0.05 -13.15 -14.24
C LEU A 53 0.30 -14.59 -14.68
N TYR A 54 -0.71 -15.44 -14.59
CA TYR A 54 -0.60 -16.89 -14.85
C TYR A 54 -1.48 -17.36 -16.00
N HIS A 55 -2.56 -16.62 -16.30
CA HIS A 55 -3.52 -16.93 -17.35
C HIS A 55 -3.67 -15.76 -18.31
N ASP A 56 -3.53 -16.05 -19.60
CA ASP A 56 -3.72 -15.03 -20.63
C ASP A 56 -5.18 -14.57 -20.64
N ILE A 57 -5.40 -13.25 -20.65
CA ILE A 57 -6.75 -12.67 -20.69
C ILE A 57 -7.55 -13.10 -21.94
N SER A 58 -6.89 -13.53 -23.01
CA SER A 58 -7.54 -13.98 -24.24
C SER A 58 -8.38 -15.25 -24.09
N VAL A 59 -8.12 -16.06 -23.03
CA VAL A 59 -8.93 -17.25 -22.73
C VAL A 59 -10.33 -16.89 -22.23
N PHE A 60 -10.48 -15.70 -21.64
CA PHE A 60 -11.75 -15.18 -21.13
C PHE A 60 -12.58 -14.53 -22.26
N LYS A 61 -13.33 -15.34 -23.02
CA LYS A 61 -14.04 -14.87 -24.23
C LYS A 61 -15.17 -13.88 -23.93
N ASN A 62 -15.91 -14.12 -22.83
CA ASN A 62 -17.11 -13.37 -22.46
C ASN A 62 -16.87 -12.25 -21.43
N LEU A 63 -15.62 -12.06 -21.00
CA LEU A 63 -15.27 -11.17 -19.87
C LEU A 63 -15.64 -9.72 -20.16
N LYS A 64 -16.45 -9.14 -19.27
CA LYS A 64 -16.95 -7.76 -19.31
C LYS A 64 -16.50 -6.95 -18.08
N LEU A 65 -16.15 -7.65 -16.97
CA LEU A 65 -15.81 -7.02 -15.72
C LEU A 65 -14.68 -7.73 -14.99
N ILE A 66 -13.72 -6.98 -14.49
CA ILE A 66 -12.67 -7.44 -13.59
C ILE A 66 -12.77 -6.64 -12.28
N GLN A 67 -12.93 -7.34 -11.17
CA GLN A 67 -12.81 -6.80 -9.82
C GLN A 67 -11.54 -7.34 -9.18
N LEU A 68 -10.57 -6.45 -8.95
CA LEU A 68 -9.35 -6.82 -8.24
C LEU A 68 -9.57 -6.76 -6.73
N THR A 69 -8.99 -7.71 -6.01
CA THR A 69 -8.90 -7.70 -4.54
C THR A 69 -7.72 -6.86 -4.02
N SER A 70 -6.89 -6.33 -4.94
CA SER A 70 -5.79 -5.39 -4.65
C SER A 70 -6.13 -3.97 -5.09
N ALA A 71 -5.43 -2.98 -4.52
CA ALA A 71 -5.54 -1.59 -4.96
C ALA A 71 -4.63 -1.28 -6.16
N GLY A 72 -3.48 -1.96 -6.28
CA GLY A 72 -2.55 -1.80 -7.40
C GLY A 72 -3.08 -2.45 -8.69
N LEU A 73 -2.70 -1.88 -9.84
CA LEU A 73 -3.06 -2.35 -11.18
C LEU A 73 -1.88 -2.98 -11.93
N ASP A 74 -0.75 -3.13 -11.26
CA ASP A 74 0.52 -3.64 -11.80
C ASP A 74 0.50 -5.14 -12.20
N ARG A 75 -0.61 -5.82 -11.94
CA ARG A 75 -0.79 -7.27 -12.15
C ARG A 75 -1.79 -7.63 -13.23
N VAL A 76 -2.24 -6.66 -14.00
CA VAL A 76 -3.25 -6.87 -15.04
C VAL A 76 -2.82 -6.25 -16.38
N PRO A 77 -3.23 -6.84 -17.52
CA PRO A 77 -2.88 -6.36 -18.85
C PRO A 77 -3.77 -5.16 -19.23
N ILE A 78 -3.45 -3.97 -18.73
CA ILE A 78 -4.26 -2.75 -18.83
C ILE A 78 -4.63 -2.41 -20.28
N GLU A 79 -3.67 -2.53 -21.23
CA GLU A 79 -3.91 -2.16 -22.62
C GLU A 79 -4.92 -3.10 -23.29
N GLU A 80 -4.88 -4.41 -22.97
CA GLU A 80 -5.84 -5.37 -23.50
C GLU A 80 -7.23 -5.18 -22.87
N ILE A 81 -7.29 -4.85 -21.57
CA ILE A 81 -8.52 -4.51 -20.85
C ILE A 81 -9.21 -3.31 -21.50
N LYS A 82 -8.46 -2.24 -21.78
CA LYS A 82 -8.96 -1.06 -22.50
C LYS A 82 -9.43 -1.40 -23.91
N ARG A 83 -8.61 -2.15 -24.67
CA ARG A 83 -8.93 -2.54 -26.06
C ARG A 83 -10.23 -3.33 -26.15
N ARG A 84 -10.50 -4.20 -25.18
CA ARG A 84 -11.72 -5.01 -25.10
C ARG A 84 -12.88 -4.32 -24.41
N ASN A 85 -12.71 -3.07 -23.95
CA ASN A 85 -13.69 -2.29 -23.19
C ASN A 85 -14.22 -3.08 -21.96
N ILE A 86 -13.31 -3.74 -21.21
CA ILE A 86 -13.64 -4.47 -19.99
C ILE A 86 -13.65 -3.48 -18.83
N ALA A 87 -14.72 -3.49 -18.02
CA ALA A 87 -14.80 -2.69 -16.82
C ALA A 87 -13.77 -3.20 -15.78
N LEU A 88 -12.93 -2.31 -15.26
CA LEU A 88 -11.89 -2.67 -14.29
C LEU A 88 -12.11 -1.91 -12.97
N PHE A 89 -12.33 -2.66 -11.91
CA PHE A 89 -12.42 -2.16 -10.53
C PHE A 89 -11.29 -2.73 -9.69
N ASN A 90 -10.85 -1.95 -8.70
CA ASN A 90 -9.85 -2.37 -7.74
C ASN A 90 -10.33 -2.16 -6.29
N ALA A 91 -9.53 -2.58 -5.32
CA ALA A 91 -9.85 -2.47 -3.90
C ALA A 91 -9.36 -1.15 -3.27
N ARG A 92 -9.37 -0.05 -4.03
CA ARG A 92 -8.98 1.27 -3.50
C ARG A 92 -9.82 1.64 -2.27
N GLY A 93 -9.15 2.06 -1.19
CA GLY A 93 -9.79 2.45 0.07
C GLY A 93 -9.92 1.33 1.09
N VAL A 94 -10.00 0.06 0.68
CA VAL A 94 -10.17 -1.10 1.58
C VAL A 94 -9.06 -1.18 2.62
N TYR A 95 -7.82 -0.97 2.18
CA TYR A 95 -6.60 -1.17 2.97
C TYR A 95 -6.03 0.12 3.56
N SER A 96 -6.63 1.28 3.27
CA SER A 96 -6.05 2.58 3.62
C SER A 96 -5.93 2.80 5.12
N VAL A 97 -6.93 2.34 5.88
CA VAL A 97 -6.95 2.46 7.35
C VAL A 97 -5.81 1.68 8.01
N PRO A 98 -5.69 0.34 7.81
CA PRO A 98 -4.60 -0.41 8.45
C PRO A 98 -3.21 0.05 8.01
N MET A 99 -3.02 0.40 6.73
CA MET A 99 -1.74 0.91 6.24
C MET A 99 -1.34 2.22 6.92
N ALA A 100 -2.29 3.12 7.13
CA ALA A 100 -2.03 4.38 7.83
C ALA A 100 -1.76 4.18 9.33
N GLU A 101 -2.44 3.26 9.98
CA GLU A 101 -2.17 2.86 11.36
C GLU A 101 -0.76 2.25 11.48
N PHE A 102 -0.39 1.44 10.50
CA PHE A 102 0.92 0.82 10.43
C PHE A 102 2.04 1.87 10.28
N ALA A 103 1.90 2.83 9.36
CA ALA A 103 2.86 3.91 9.16
C ALA A 103 3.09 4.71 10.45
N LEU A 104 2.01 5.12 11.12
CA LEU A 104 2.08 5.85 12.39
C LEU A 104 2.73 5.02 13.49
N SER A 105 2.35 3.73 13.63
CA SER A 105 2.93 2.85 14.66
C SER A 105 4.43 2.65 14.46
N GLY A 106 4.89 2.53 13.21
CA GLY A 106 6.31 2.43 12.88
C GLY A 106 7.09 3.68 13.28
N VAL A 107 6.58 4.87 12.95
CA VAL A 107 7.21 6.14 13.36
C VAL A 107 7.27 6.26 14.88
N LEU A 108 6.17 5.97 15.58
CA LEU A 108 6.15 6.00 17.05
C LEU A 108 7.11 4.96 17.65
N SER A 109 7.23 3.79 17.04
CA SER A 109 8.19 2.76 17.48
C SER A 109 9.63 3.23 17.38
N LEU A 110 10.01 3.93 16.30
CA LEU A 110 11.33 4.53 16.14
C LEU A 110 11.54 5.66 17.16
N TYR A 111 10.61 6.63 17.24
CA TYR A 111 10.72 7.80 18.10
C TYR A 111 10.77 7.46 19.59
N LYS A 112 10.09 6.37 19.99
CA LYS A 112 10.04 5.89 21.38
C LYS A 112 11.02 4.76 21.67
N HIS A 113 11.91 4.43 20.71
CA HIS A 113 12.91 3.37 20.81
C HIS A 113 12.33 2.02 21.32
N LEU A 114 11.10 1.66 20.87
CA LEU A 114 10.39 0.49 21.40
C LEU A 114 11.16 -0.80 21.19
N ASN A 115 11.88 -0.93 20.06
CA ASN A 115 12.72 -2.11 19.79
C ASN A 115 13.84 -2.24 20.85
N THR A 116 14.48 -1.13 21.22
CA THR A 116 15.51 -1.12 22.26
C THR A 116 14.95 -1.52 23.62
N PHE A 117 13.78 -0.99 23.99
CA PHE A 117 13.12 -1.39 25.24
C PHE A 117 12.68 -2.86 25.24
N TYR A 118 12.25 -3.37 24.08
CA TYR A 118 11.91 -4.79 23.94
C TYR A 118 13.13 -5.71 24.13
N GLU A 119 14.30 -5.36 23.57
CA GLU A 119 15.54 -6.11 23.82
C GLU A 119 16.01 -5.96 25.27
N SER A 120 15.89 -4.77 25.86
CA SER A 120 16.17 -4.56 27.29
C SER A 120 15.26 -5.43 28.18
N GLN A 121 13.98 -5.53 27.85
CA GLN A 121 13.03 -6.41 28.55
C GLN A 121 13.46 -7.88 28.48
N LYS A 122 13.84 -8.37 27.29
CA LYS A 122 14.36 -9.75 27.13
C LYS A 122 15.61 -10.01 27.95
N SER A 123 16.46 -9.00 28.07
CA SER A 123 17.73 -9.07 28.83
C SER A 123 17.57 -8.76 30.30
N HIS A 124 16.35 -8.52 30.79
CA HIS A 124 16.03 -8.11 32.18
C HIS A 124 16.77 -6.82 32.62
N ILE A 125 16.99 -5.90 31.69
CA ILE A 125 17.66 -4.63 31.94
C ILE A 125 16.62 -3.53 32.19
N TRP A 126 16.70 -2.88 33.37
CA TRP A 126 15.87 -1.74 33.74
C TRP A 126 16.67 -0.44 33.58
N GLN A 127 16.68 0.13 32.37
CA GLN A 127 17.44 1.32 32.05
C GLN A 127 16.53 2.37 31.38
N LYS A 128 16.62 3.62 31.84
CA LYS A 128 15.92 4.76 31.22
C LYS A 128 16.69 5.22 29.99
N ASP A 129 15.97 5.46 28.90
CA ASP A 129 16.45 6.21 27.74
C ASP A 129 15.87 7.64 27.83
N ARG A 130 16.74 8.64 27.71
CA ARG A 130 16.37 10.07 27.80
C ARG A 130 16.36 10.76 26.44
N ASN A 131 16.67 10.04 25.36
CA ASN A 131 16.79 10.56 23.99
C ASN A 131 15.57 10.25 23.12
N LEU A 132 14.40 10.12 23.75
CA LEU A 132 13.16 9.83 23.03
C LEU A 132 12.64 11.09 22.35
N HIS A 133 12.21 10.95 21.10
CA HIS A 133 11.59 12.03 20.33
C HIS A 133 10.09 12.13 20.60
N GLU A 134 9.55 13.33 20.45
CA GLU A 134 8.10 13.59 20.48
C GLU A 134 7.59 13.86 19.07
N LEU A 135 6.45 13.28 18.71
CA LEU A 135 5.88 13.44 17.37
C LEU A 135 5.10 14.77 17.22
N CYS A 136 4.55 15.28 18.33
CA CYS A 136 3.82 16.56 18.34
C CYS A 136 4.74 17.70 17.88
N GLY A 137 4.23 18.54 16.99
CA GLY A 137 4.97 19.67 16.43
C GLY A 137 5.83 19.33 15.20
N GLU A 138 6.07 18.06 14.91
CA GLU A 138 6.85 17.62 13.74
C GLU A 138 6.12 17.87 12.41
N THR A 139 6.88 18.01 11.34
CA THR A 139 6.36 18.15 9.97
C THR A 139 6.40 16.81 9.24
N ILE A 140 5.25 16.38 8.74
CA ILE A 140 5.07 15.11 8.03
C ILE A 140 4.79 15.38 6.56
N ALA A 141 5.65 14.93 5.66
CA ALA A 141 5.39 14.97 4.21
C ALA A 141 4.73 13.67 3.75
N ILE A 142 3.50 13.76 3.25
CA ILE A 142 2.81 12.63 2.62
C ILE A 142 3.01 12.73 1.11
N VAL A 143 3.79 11.81 0.55
CA VAL A 143 4.05 11.73 -0.89
C VAL A 143 3.08 10.75 -1.53
N GLY A 144 2.12 11.31 -2.28
CA GLY A 144 0.95 10.60 -2.79
C GLY A 144 -0.27 10.78 -1.89
N CYS A 145 -1.14 11.73 -2.22
CA CYS A 145 -2.30 12.10 -1.39
C CYS A 145 -3.60 11.38 -1.81
N GLY A 146 -3.47 10.12 -2.23
CA GLY A 146 -4.59 9.23 -2.52
C GLY A 146 -5.32 8.76 -1.25
N SER A 147 -6.03 7.63 -1.33
CA SER A 147 -6.80 7.10 -0.18
C SER A 147 -5.92 6.74 1.01
N VAL A 148 -4.75 6.12 0.79
CA VAL A 148 -3.80 5.76 1.87
C VAL A 148 -3.17 7.03 2.45
N GLY A 149 -2.65 7.93 1.61
CA GLY A 149 -2.04 9.17 2.05
C GLY A 149 -2.99 10.05 2.87
N THR A 150 -4.27 10.13 2.46
CA THR A 150 -5.29 10.85 3.23
C THR A 150 -5.54 10.22 4.60
N GLU A 151 -5.59 8.89 4.70
CA GLU A 151 -5.73 8.21 6.00
C GLU A 151 -4.48 8.35 6.87
N CYS A 152 -3.27 8.39 6.28
CA CYS A 152 -2.05 8.75 7.00
C CYS A 152 -2.15 10.20 7.54
N ALA A 153 -2.51 11.14 6.67
CA ALA A 153 -2.62 12.55 7.04
C ALA A 153 -3.56 12.76 8.24
N LYS A 154 -4.74 12.14 8.23
CA LYS A 154 -5.70 12.21 9.34
C LYS A 154 -5.10 11.73 10.67
N ARG A 155 -4.34 10.63 10.65
CA ARG A 155 -3.76 10.05 11.85
C ARG A 155 -2.59 10.87 12.38
N PHE A 156 -1.67 11.25 11.52
CA PHE A 156 -0.56 12.10 11.91
C PHE A 156 -1.05 13.45 12.43
N SER A 157 -2.01 14.09 11.75
CA SER A 157 -2.60 15.36 12.21
C SER A 157 -3.22 15.26 13.60
N ALA A 158 -3.85 14.13 13.95
CA ALA A 158 -4.40 13.90 15.29
C ALA A 158 -3.34 13.87 16.41
N PHE A 159 -2.05 13.70 16.05
CA PHE A 159 -0.92 13.78 16.97
C PHE A 159 -0.32 15.18 17.08
N GLY A 160 -1.01 16.20 16.56
CA GLY A 160 -0.53 17.59 16.65
C GLY A 160 0.62 17.90 15.69
N THR A 161 0.79 17.12 14.61
CA THR A 161 1.82 17.36 13.59
C THR A 161 1.33 18.33 12.51
N ARG A 162 2.25 19.00 11.84
CA ARG A 162 2.00 19.72 10.60
C ARG A 162 2.09 18.75 9.43
N VAL A 163 0.99 18.45 8.77
CA VAL A 163 0.96 17.51 7.65
C VAL A 163 0.96 18.27 6.32
N ILE A 164 1.96 18.02 5.47
CA ILE A 164 2.07 18.62 4.14
C ILE A 164 1.82 17.58 3.06
N ALA A 165 1.07 17.98 2.03
CA ALA A 165 0.78 17.15 0.87
C ALA A 165 1.85 17.32 -0.20
N VAL A 166 2.30 16.20 -0.81
CA VAL A 166 3.12 16.19 -2.02
C VAL A 166 2.45 15.29 -3.06
N ASP A 167 1.94 15.88 -4.14
CA ASP A 167 1.22 15.15 -5.18
C ASP A 167 1.31 15.90 -6.53
N ILE A 168 0.85 15.29 -7.60
CA ILE A 168 0.70 15.92 -8.93
C ILE A 168 -0.43 16.95 -8.94
N THR A 169 -1.47 16.76 -8.11
CA THR A 169 -2.62 17.65 -7.96
C THR A 169 -2.89 17.96 -6.49
N LYS A 170 -3.31 19.19 -6.22
CA LYS A 170 -3.66 19.60 -4.85
C LYS A 170 -4.86 18.78 -4.35
N PRO A 171 -4.73 18.06 -3.21
CA PRO A 171 -5.85 17.32 -2.63
C PRO A 171 -6.93 18.29 -2.14
N LYS A 172 -8.19 17.86 -2.23
CA LYS A 172 -9.35 18.65 -1.76
C LYS A 172 -9.55 18.58 -0.24
N ASN A 173 -8.78 17.74 0.45
CA ASN A 173 -8.97 17.46 1.87
C ASN A 173 -8.24 18.51 2.71
N GLU A 174 -8.94 19.09 3.70
CA GLU A 174 -8.45 20.14 4.61
C GLU A 174 -7.48 19.64 5.70
N VAL A 175 -7.24 18.32 5.76
CA VAL A 175 -6.31 17.73 6.72
C VAL A 175 -4.84 18.16 6.48
N TYR A 176 -4.54 18.59 5.26
CA TYR A 176 -3.20 19.06 4.88
C TYR A 176 -3.05 20.56 5.16
N SER A 177 -2.00 20.92 5.90
CA SER A 177 -1.67 22.32 6.19
C SER A 177 -1.12 23.06 4.97
N ASP A 178 -0.37 22.35 4.11
CA ASP A 178 0.28 22.88 2.92
C ASP A 178 0.28 21.86 1.78
N PHE A 179 0.55 22.35 0.56
CA PHE A 179 0.69 21.52 -0.63
C PHE A 179 1.93 21.93 -1.44
N TYR A 180 2.71 20.92 -1.83
CA TYR A 180 3.79 21.02 -2.80
C TYR A 180 3.46 20.14 -4.02
N ASN A 181 3.62 20.72 -5.22
CA ASN A 181 3.57 19.88 -6.42
C ASN A 181 4.74 18.91 -6.42
N ILE A 182 4.56 17.72 -6.98
CA ILE A 182 5.61 16.68 -7.03
C ILE A 182 6.92 17.20 -7.68
N LYS A 183 6.83 18.17 -8.58
CA LYS A 183 7.99 18.84 -9.19
C LYS A 183 8.81 19.67 -8.21
N ASP A 184 8.19 20.11 -7.13
CA ASP A 184 8.78 20.88 -6.03
C ASP A 184 9.06 20.02 -4.78
N ILE A 185 9.03 18.70 -4.89
CA ILE A 185 9.18 17.75 -3.78
C ILE A 185 10.38 18.06 -2.89
N LYS A 186 11.50 18.50 -3.46
CA LYS A 186 12.72 18.82 -2.70
C LYS A 186 12.50 19.85 -1.62
N LYS A 187 11.61 20.83 -1.84
CA LYS A 187 11.25 21.85 -0.82
C LYS A 187 10.48 21.24 0.35
N ALA A 188 9.67 20.23 0.08
CA ALA A 188 8.93 19.51 1.11
C ALA A 188 9.85 18.59 1.91
N LEU A 189 10.81 17.92 1.25
CA LEU A 189 11.78 17.02 1.90
C LEU A 189 12.74 17.76 2.84
N ASP A 190 13.14 18.99 2.49
CA ASP A 190 14.07 19.82 3.27
C ASP A 190 13.51 20.23 4.64
N ILE A 191 12.18 20.26 4.78
CA ILE A 191 11.51 20.67 6.02
C ILE A 191 10.80 19.53 6.76
N ALA A 192 10.70 18.34 6.16
CA ALA A 192 9.95 17.23 6.72
C ALA A 192 10.80 16.40 7.70
N ASP A 193 10.27 16.18 8.90
CA ASP A 193 10.84 15.27 9.90
C ASP A 193 10.52 13.80 9.57
N VAL A 194 9.37 13.57 8.96
CA VAL A 194 8.95 12.25 8.50
C VAL A 194 8.42 12.36 7.07
N VAL A 195 8.86 11.46 6.20
CA VAL A 195 8.40 11.35 4.81
C VAL A 195 7.70 10.00 4.62
N VAL A 196 6.41 10.02 4.29
CA VAL A 196 5.59 8.82 4.09
C VAL A 196 5.28 8.64 2.61
N LEU A 197 5.71 7.51 2.04
CA LEU A 197 5.51 7.17 0.64
C LEU A 197 4.24 6.35 0.46
N THR A 198 3.29 6.87 -0.33
CA THR A 198 2.01 6.25 -0.68
C THR A 198 1.68 6.39 -2.17
N VAL A 199 2.69 6.70 -2.99
CA VAL A 199 2.57 6.78 -4.46
C VAL A 199 2.47 5.40 -5.10
N PRO A 200 1.77 5.24 -6.23
CA PRO A 200 1.83 4.02 -7.02
C PRO A 200 3.21 3.85 -7.67
N LEU A 201 3.55 2.63 -8.07
CA LEU A 201 4.72 2.37 -8.91
C LEU A 201 4.35 2.62 -10.37
N THR A 202 5.01 3.59 -10.98
CA THR A 202 4.97 3.93 -12.41
C THR A 202 6.39 4.12 -12.91
N ASP A 203 6.57 4.37 -14.18
CA ASP A 203 7.92 4.67 -14.73
C ASP A 203 8.50 5.93 -14.10
N GLU A 204 7.67 6.94 -13.81
CA GLU A 204 8.09 8.21 -13.20
C GLU A 204 8.43 8.07 -11.70
N THR A 205 7.79 7.14 -10.99
CA THR A 205 8.04 6.93 -9.56
C THR A 205 9.08 5.84 -9.28
N ARG A 206 9.48 5.07 -10.28
CA ARG A 206 10.53 4.05 -10.16
C ARG A 206 11.87 4.68 -9.82
N ASN A 207 12.49 4.24 -8.70
CA ASN A 207 13.72 4.81 -8.17
C ASN A 207 13.67 6.33 -7.98
N MET A 208 12.48 6.88 -7.76
CA MET A 208 12.30 8.30 -7.52
C MET A 208 13.08 8.77 -6.28
N PHE A 209 13.15 7.94 -5.25
CA PHE A 209 13.96 8.18 -4.07
C PHE A 209 15.34 7.52 -4.24
N ASN A 210 16.24 8.26 -4.87
CA ASN A 210 17.63 7.94 -5.14
C ASN A 210 18.57 8.84 -4.32
N LYS A 211 19.88 8.73 -4.54
CA LYS A 211 20.92 9.51 -3.86
C LYS A 211 20.65 11.02 -3.89
N ASP A 212 20.27 11.55 -5.06
CA ASP A 212 20.02 13.01 -5.20
C ASP A 212 18.79 13.44 -4.41
N MET A 213 17.77 12.58 -4.37
CA MET A 213 16.58 12.85 -3.58
C MET A 213 16.86 12.76 -2.09
N PHE A 214 17.62 11.75 -1.62
CA PHE A 214 18.02 11.63 -0.20
C PHE A 214 18.89 12.80 0.26
N SER A 215 19.72 13.37 -0.62
CA SER A 215 20.52 14.57 -0.26
C SER A 215 19.64 15.77 0.12
N CYS A 216 18.40 15.83 -0.36
CA CYS A 216 17.45 16.91 -0.09
C CYS A 216 16.59 16.68 1.17
N PHE A 217 16.69 15.54 1.82
CA PHE A 217 15.97 15.30 3.08
C PHE A 217 16.51 16.19 4.19
N LYS A 218 15.64 16.57 5.13
CA LYS A 218 16.05 17.17 6.39
C LYS A 218 16.98 16.20 7.14
N GLU A 219 18.01 16.73 7.81
CA GLU A 219 18.90 15.91 8.64
C GLU A 219 18.10 15.19 9.74
N ASN A 220 18.45 13.94 10.00
CA ASN A 220 17.82 13.08 11.00
C ASN A 220 16.33 12.80 10.75
N SER A 221 15.84 12.96 9.53
CA SER A 221 14.46 12.61 9.19
C SER A 221 14.24 11.10 9.11
N VAL A 222 12.98 10.68 9.12
CA VAL A 222 12.54 9.29 9.01
C VAL A 222 11.83 9.05 7.69
N LEU A 223 12.17 7.96 7.01
CA LEU A 223 11.45 7.50 5.82
C LEU A 223 10.45 6.39 6.19
N VAL A 224 9.23 6.47 5.68
CA VAL A 224 8.23 5.40 5.74
C VAL A 224 7.86 4.98 4.32
N ASN A 225 8.11 3.73 3.96
CA ASN A 225 7.67 3.18 2.67
C ASN A 225 6.67 2.04 2.87
N ILE A 226 5.40 2.36 2.64
CA ILE A 226 4.26 1.43 2.61
C ILE A 226 3.63 1.37 1.21
N SER A 227 4.35 1.82 0.18
CA SER A 227 3.87 1.89 -1.20
C SER A 227 4.34 0.70 -2.04
N ARG A 228 5.50 0.84 -2.70
CA ARG A 228 6.21 -0.21 -3.44
C ARG A 228 7.71 -0.07 -3.24
N GLY A 229 8.43 -1.19 -3.10
CA GLY A 229 9.88 -1.17 -2.88
C GLY A 229 10.63 -0.46 -4.00
N ALA A 230 10.27 -0.70 -5.25
CA ALA A 230 10.94 -0.12 -6.42
C ALA A 230 10.77 1.41 -6.57
N VAL A 231 9.99 2.08 -5.71
CA VAL A 231 9.95 3.56 -5.63
C VAL A 231 11.24 4.10 -5.02
N VAL A 232 11.91 3.31 -4.21
CA VAL A 232 13.16 3.64 -3.51
C VAL A 232 14.32 2.87 -4.12
N ASN A 233 15.45 3.53 -4.35
CA ASN A 233 16.72 2.84 -4.60
C ASN A 233 17.28 2.34 -3.27
N GLU A 234 17.28 1.02 -3.05
CA GLU A 234 17.67 0.42 -1.77
C GLU A 234 19.12 0.69 -1.38
N ASN A 235 20.05 0.71 -2.35
CA ASN A 235 21.45 1.00 -2.07
C ASN A 235 21.65 2.45 -1.59
N ASP A 236 20.95 3.39 -2.23
CA ASP A 236 21.01 4.80 -1.84
C ASP A 236 20.35 5.04 -0.49
N LEU A 237 19.28 4.31 -0.17
CA LEU A 237 18.65 4.31 1.15
C LEU A 237 19.61 3.82 2.24
N ILE A 238 20.29 2.68 2.00
CA ILE A 238 21.30 2.13 2.92
C ILE A 238 22.39 3.17 3.19
N ASN A 239 22.92 3.80 2.13
CA ASN A 239 23.95 4.85 2.27
C ASN A 239 23.43 6.05 3.07
N ALA A 240 22.17 6.47 2.89
CA ALA A 240 21.58 7.57 3.64
C ALA A 240 21.38 7.23 5.12
N LEU A 241 21.07 5.98 5.44
CA LEU A 241 20.96 5.49 6.82
C LEU A 241 22.34 5.35 7.49
N GLU A 242 23.30 4.74 6.79
CA GLU A 242 24.68 4.53 7.30
C GLU A 242 25.42 5.87 7.53
N SER A 243 25.16 6.88 6.69
CA SER A 243 25.75 8.22 6.86
C SER A 243 25.07 9.07 7.94
N GLY A 244 23.93 8.63 8.49
CA GLY A 244 23.15 9.40 9.46
C GLY A 244 22.29 10.50 8.85
N LYS A 245 22.22 10.62 7.52
CA LYS A 245 21.31 11.56 6.85
C LYS A 245 19.86 11.28 7.22
N LEU A 246 19.48 10.00 7.26
CA LEU A 246 18.23 9.52 7.83
C LEU A 246 18.49 8.92 9.21
N SER A 247 17.69 9.29 10.20
CA SER A 247 17.74 8.72 11.55
C SER A 247 17.09 7.33 11.62
N GLY A 248 16.26 6.96 10.64
CA GLY A 248 15.63 5.66 10.58
C GLY A 248 14.69 5.47 9.40
N ALA A 249 14.20 4.25 9.23
CA ALA A 249 13.20 3.93 8.22
C ALA A 249 12.19 2.88 8.68
N VAL A 250 10.96 2.97 8.19
CA VAL A 250 9.89 1.95 8.31
C VAL A 250 9.60 1.42 6.91
N LEU A 251 9.95 0.17 6.67
CA LEU A 251 9.91 -0.46 5.35
C LEU A 251 9.01 -1.68 5.37
N ASP A 252 7.88 -1.60 4.69
CA ASP A 252 6.96 -2.74 4.52
C ASP A 252 7.13 -3.41 3.15
N VAL A 253 7.84 -2.76 2.22
CA VAL A 253 7.98 -3.20 0.83
C VAL A 253 9.41 -3.06 0.33
N PHE A 254 9.83 -4.00 -0.55
CA PHE A 254 11.19 -4.11 -1.05
C PHE A 254 11.21 -4.28 -2.57
N LYS A 255 12.35 -3.98 -3.19
CA LYS A 255 12.54 -4.16 -4.64
C LYS A 255 12.38 -5.62 -5.04
N CYS A 256 12.88 -6.53 -4.20
CA CYS A 256 12.72 -7.98 -4.33
C CYS A 256 12.02 -8.51 -3.07
N GLU A 257 10.93 -9.22 -3.25
CA GLU A 257 10.15 -9.83 -2.16
C GLU A 257 10.03 -11.33 -2.39
N PRO A 258 10.42 -12.16 -1.42
CA PRO A 258 10.94 -11.85 -0.08
C PRO A 258 12.29 -11.11 -0.10
N LEU A 259 12.53 -10.24 0.91
CA LEU A 259 13.83 -9.58 1.10
C LEU A 259 14.93 -10.63 1.28
N ASN A 260 16.03 -10.48 0.52
CA ASN A 260 17.15 -11.41 0.62
C ASN A 260 17.72 -11.48 2.04
N ALA A 261 18.13 -12.68 2.47
CA ALA A 261 18.68 -12.90 3.81
C ALA A 261 20.01 -12.17 4.06
N ASP A 262 20.75 -11.84 3.00
CA ASP A 262 22.01 -11.11 3.01
C ASP A 262 21.86 -9.59 2.84
N SER A 263 20.63 -9.09 2.84
CA SER A 263 20.39 -7.65 2.75
C SER A 263 20.92 -6.92 3.98
N LYS A 264 21.75 -5.88 3.75
CA LYS A 264 22.27 -5.03 4.82
C LYS A 264 21.17 -4.33 5.64
N LEU A 265 19.97 -4.19 5.09
CA LEU A 265 18.83 -3.58 5.80
C LEU A 265 18.49 -4.29 7.10
N TRP A 266 18.73 -5.63 7.19
CA TRP A 266 18.46 -6.41 8.40
C TRP A 266 19.30 -5.97 9.62
N ASP A 267 20.52 -5.49 9.37
CA ASP A 267 21.49 -5.16 10.41
C ASP A 267 21.47 -3.69 10.83
N ILE A 268 20.70 -2.83 10.13
CA ILE A 268 20.59 -1.41 10.47
C ILE A 268 19.60 -1.25 11.62
N LYS A 269 20.09 -0.87 12.80
CA LYS A 269 19.32 -0.82 14.07
C LYS A 269 18.06 0.03 14.01
N ASN A 270 18.09 1.13 13.25
CA ASN A 270 16.99 2.08 13.17
C ASN A 270 16.09 1.83 11.94
N VAL A 271 16.03 0.58 11.47
CA VAL A 271 15.13 0.16 10.40
C VAL A 271 14.13 -0.84 10.95
N ILE A 272 12.86 -0.57 10.71
CA ILE A 272 11.75 -1.51 10.96
C ILE A 272 11.40 -2.16 9.63
N ILE A 273 11.56 -3.48 9.56
CA ILE A 273 11.27 -4.30 8.38
C ILE A 273 10.03 -5.14 8.65
N THR A 274 9.10 -5.15 7.70
CA THR A 274 7.93 -6.01 7.73
C THR A 274 7.65 -6.62 6.36
N PRO A 275 7.05 -7.83 6.29
CA PRO A 275 6.97 -8.61 5.08
C PRO A 275 5.74 -8.27 4.24
N HIS A 276 5.63 -7.00 3.78
CA HIS A 276 4.51 -6.49 2.98
C HIS A 276 3.17 -6.76 3.67
N ASN A 277 3.06 -6.36 4.93
CA ASN A 277 1.98 -6.74 5.84
C ASN A 277 1.16 -5.55 6.36
N SER A 278 1.52 -4.32 6.00
CA SER A 278 0.86 -3.10 6.48
C SER A 278 -0.64 -3.03 6.15
N PHE A 279 -1.05 -3.72 5.08
CA PHE A 279 -2.45 -3.76 4.65
C PHE A 279 -3.31 -4.74 5.46
N VAL A 280 -2.74 -5.66 6.24
CA VAL A 280 -3.48 -6.73 6.93
C VAL A 280 -4.32 -6.16 8.09
N SER A 281 -5.59 -6.58 8.15
CA SER A 281 -6.51 -6.17 9.21
C SER A 281 -7.65 -7.18 9.35
N SER A 282 -8.14 -7.37 10.56
CA SER A 282 -9.34 -8.16 10.87
C SER A 282 -10.62 -7.64 10.20
N LYS A 283 -10.63 -6.38 9.74
CA LYS A 283 -11.79 -5.73 9.10
C LYS A 283 -11.72 -5.71 7.58
N ASN A 284 -10.63 -6.20 6.97
CA ASN A 284 -10.43 -6.11 5.52
C ASN A 284 -11.47 -6.88 4.73
N ASN A 285 -11.82 -8.10 5.17
CA ASN A 285 -12.76 -8.94 4.44
C ASN A 285 -14.14 -8.26 4.33
N ALA A 286 -14.64 -7.71 5.44
CA ALA A 286 -15.93 -7.01 5.44
C ALA A 286 -15.92 -5.79 4.50
N ARG A 287 -14.85 -4.96 4.53
CA ARG A 287 -14.70 -3.81 3.63
C ARG A 287 -14.58 -4.22 2.16
N LEU A 288 -13.77 -5.24 1.90
CA LEU A 288 -13.57 -5.74 0.54
C LEU A 288 -14.86 -6.33 -0.01
N PHE A 289 -15.57 -7.13 0.79
CA PHE A 289 -16.85 -7.70 0.37
C PHE A 289 -17.87 -6.60 0.05
N SER A 290 -18.03 -5.59 0.92
CA SER A 290 -18.94 -4.48 0.66
C SER A 290 -18.64 -3.79 -0.67
N LEU A 291 -17.36 -3.47 -0.92
CA LEU A 291 -16.93 -2.84 -2.17
C LEU A 291 -17.23 -3.73 -3.39
N VAL A 292 -16.86 -4.99 -3.32
CA VAL A 292 -17.06 -5.97 -4.41
C VAL A 292 -18.56 -6.13 -4.70
N TYR A 293 -19.36 -6.32 -3.67
CA TYR A 293 -20.81 -6.47 -3.78
C TYR A 293 -21.45 -5.26 -4.47
N ASP A 294 -21.09 -4.05 -4.05
CA ASP A 294 -21.64 -2.82 -4.62
C ASP A 294 -21.22 -2.66 -6.09
N ASN A 295 -19.96 -2.95 -6.44
CA ASN A 295 -19.47 -2.88 -7.81
C ASN A 295 -20.20 -3.89 -8.72
N ILE A 296 -20.34 -5.14 -8.29
CA ILE A 296 -21.06 -6.18 -9.04
C ILE A 296 -22.53 -5.78 -9.22
N LYS A 297 -23.20 -5.37 -8.13
CA LYS A 297 -24.60 -4.93 -8.14
C LYS A 297 -24.85 -3.76 -9.11
N ASN A 298 -23.96 -2.76 -9.09
CA ASN A 298 -24.09 -1.58 -9.95
C ASN A 298 -23.84 -1.94 -11.42
N SER A 299 -22.85 -2.77 -11.70
CA SER A 299 -22.57 -3.26 -13.06
C SER A 299 -23.73 -4.03 -13.66
N MET A 300 -24.40 -4.88 -12.86
CA MET A 300 -25.58 -5.61 -13.32
C MET A 300 -26.77 -4.72 -13.64
N LYS A 301 -26.84 -3.52 -13.04
CA LYS A 301 -27.88 -2.51 -13.32
C LYS A 301 -27.53 -1.60 -14.49
N GLY A 302 -26.39 -1.77 -15.13
CA GLY A 302 -25.90 -0.89 -16.20
C GLY A 302 -25.55 0.53 -15.71
N LEU A 303 -25.23 0.69 -14.41
CA LEU A 303 -24.89 1.97 -13.77
C LEU A 303 -23.38 2.27 -13.79
N VAL A 304 -22.60 1.44 -14.47
CA VAL A 304 -21.13 1.56 -14.57
C VAL A 304 -20.69 1.33 -16.00
#